data_6fd18d093456da1eb17436bcb4a643f8
#
_entry.id   6fd18d093456da1eb17436bcb4a643f8
#
_cell.length_a   1.000
_cell.length_b   1.000
_cell.length_c   1.000
_cell.angle_alpha   90.00
_cell.angle_beta   90.00
_cell.angle_gamma   90.00
#
_symmetry.space_group_name_H-M   'P 1'
#
loop_
_entity.id
_entity.type
_entity.pdbx_description
1 polymer ?
#
loop_
_entity_poly.entity_id
_entity_poly.type
_entity_poly.pdbx_seq_one_letter_code
_entity_poly.pdbx_strand_id
1 'polypeptide(L)'
;MPLKQGFDYYYGIPKYNGNSKLIEQSPHRSPILRNNDTLMVINTVEEMGQLTSNYTKEATNFIKQNKTKPFFLYLSHNMPHVPIGASEKFRGKSEGGLYGDVIEELDWSMGAILKTLKEEGLEENTLVIFVSDNGPWIEEKIGDHGGSAYPLKGSKAQTWDGGVRVPCIMQWKGKIKE
;
A
#
# COMPACT_ATOMS: atom_id res chain seq x y z
N MET A 1 1.29 18.31 1.30
CA MET A 1 1.47 17.52 2.54
C MET A 1 0.11 17.30 3.19
N PRO A 2 -0.25 16.08 3.60
CA PRO A 2 -1.56 15.73 4.17
C PRO A 2 -1.99 16.62 5.35
N LEU A 3 -1.07 16.99 6.23
CA LEU A 3 -1.34 17.90 7.35
C LEU A 3 -1.91 19.27 6.94
N LYS A 4 -1.70 19.68 5.68
CA LYS A 4 -2.29 20.92 5.14
C LYS A 4 -3.62 20.69 4.43
N GLN A 5 -4.12 19.45 4.47
CA GLN A 5 -5.35 19.00 3.80
C GLN A 5 -6.36 18.40 4.80
N GLY A 6 -6.21 18.71 6.10
CA GLY A 6 -7.14 18.30 7.14
C GLY A 6 -6.80 16.98 7.87
N PHE A 7 -5.65 16.39 7.61
CA PHE A 7 -5.15 15.24 8.39
C PHE A 7 -4.37 15.73 9.62
N ASP A 8 -4.59 15.07 10.76
CA ASP A 8 -3.89 15.38 12.02
C ASP A 8 -2.56 14.64 12.16
N TYR A 9 -2.36 13.59 11.36
CA TYR A 9 -1.19 12.73 11.41
C TYR A 9 -0.78 12.29 10.01
N TYR A 10 0.51 12.20 9.78
CA TYR A 10 1.10 11.69 8.55
C TYR A 10 2.35 10.88 8.83
N TYR A 11 2.45 9.70 8.21
CA TYR A 11 3.66 8.90 8.13
C TYR A 11 3.83 8.36 6.72
N GLY A 12 4.98 8.58 6.10
CA GLY A 12 5.25 8.05 4.77
C GLY A 12 6.22 8.87 3.94
N ILE A 13 6.40 8.47 2.70
CA ILE A 13 7.19 9.22 1.72
C ILE A 13 6.31 10.29 1.06
N PRO A 14 6.83 11.51 0.82
CA PRO A 14 6.01 12.62 0.30
C PRO A 14 5.71 12.53 -1.20
N LYS A 15 6.27 11.55 -1.88
CA LYS A 15 6.09 11.27 -3.30
C LYS A 15 5.87 9.78 -3.50
N TYR A 16 5.36 9.39 -4.68
CA TYR A 16 5.34 7.98 -5.06
C TYR A 16 6.76 7.41 -5.21
N ASN A 17 6.91 6.10 -5.10
CA ASN A 17 8.19 5.40 -5.17
C ASN A 17 8.77 5.27 -6.58
N GLY A 18 8.02 5.62 -7.62
CA GLY A 18 8.47 5.58 -9.00
C GLY A 18 8.83 6.97 -9.55
N ASN A 19 9.95 7.03 -10.24
CA ASN A 19 10.28 8.10 -11.14
C ASN A 19 10.87 7.43 -12.40
N SER A 20 10.44 7.81 -13.59
CA SER A 20 10.80 7.16 -14.84
C SER A 20 12.31 7.07 -15.12
N LYS A 21 13.11 7.93 -14.50
CA LYS A 21 14.57 7.87 -14.55
C LYS A 21 15.20 6.88 -13.57
N LEU A 22 14.41 6.19 -12.77
CA LEU A 22 14.77 5.43 -11.60
C LEU A 22 14.84 3.94 -11.78
N ILE A 23 14.15 3.42 -12.77
CA ILE A 23 14.27 2.02 -13.17
C ILE A 23 15.71 1.74 -13.65
N GLU A 24 16.41 2.77 -14.11
CA GLU A 24 17.76 2.63 -14.70
C GLU A 24 18.92 3.12 -13.81
N GLN A 25 18.71 3.97 -12.84
CA GLN A 25 19.82 4.58 -12.09
C GLN A 25 19.48 4.91 -10.64
N SER A 26 20.03 4.12 -9.76
CA SER A 26 20.30 4.45 -8.35
C SER A 26 19.11 4.91 -7.47
N PRO A 27 19.16 4.56 -6.21
CA PRO A 27 18.06 4.76 -5.29
C PRO A 27 17.72 6.24 -5.15
N HIS A 28 16.44 6.56 -5.28
CA HIS A 28 15.98 7.86 -4.89
C HIS A 28 16.08 8.00 -3.41
N ARG A 29 16.74 9.04 -3.02
CA ARG A 29 16.67 9.53 -1.67
C ARG A 29 15.26 10.04 -1.40
N SER A 30 14.40 9.15 -0.94
CA SER A 30 13.05 9.52 -0.49
C SER A 30 13.04 9.59 1.02
N PRO A 31 12.76 10.75 1.61
CA PRO A 31 12.63 10.83 3.05
C PRO A 31 11.36 10.11 3.50
N ILE A 32 11.43 9.35 4.58
CA ILE A 32 10.27 8.95 5.36
C ILE A 32 10.02 10.05 6.38
N LEU A 33 8.83 10.61 6.31
CA LEU A 33 8.40 11.68 7.21
C LEU A 33 7.44 11.13 8.27
N ARG A 34 7.53 11.66 9.48
CA ARG A 34 6.44 11.66 10.45
C ARG A 34 6.03 13.10 10.68
N ASN A 35 4.81 13.42 10.27
CA ASN A 35 4.34 14.80 10.19
C ASN A 35 5.25 15.65 9.29
N ASN A 36 6.01 16.58 9.86
CA ASN A 36 6.96 17.41 9.12
C ASN A 36 8.42 17.00 9.31
N ASP A 37 8.68 16.01 10.17
CA ASP A 37 10.03 15.60 10.55
C ASP A 37 10.52 14.47 9.67
N THR A 38 11.72 14.56 9.14
CA THR A 38 12.39 13.47 8.44
C THR A 38 12.93 12.46 9.46
N LEU A 39 12.43 11.23 9.41
CA LEU A 39 12.89 10.15 10.28
C LEU A 39 14.12 9.45 9.71
N MET A 40 14.09 9.18 8.41
CA MET A 40 15.17 8.54 7.68
C MET A 40 15.05 8.84 6.19
N VAL A 41 16.09 8.48 5.44
CA VAL A 41 16.09 8.60 3.98
C VAL A 41 16.28 7.21 3.40
N ILE A 42 15.38 6.79 2.53
CA ILE A 42 15.49 5.57 1.74
C ILE A 42 16.54 5.78 0.65
N ASN A 43 17.52 4.90 0.57
CA ASN A 43 18.61 4.98 -0.40
C ASN A 43 18.70 3.76 -1.31
N THR A 44 18.03 2.65 -0.98
CA THR A 44 18.07 1.40 -1.75
C THR A 44 16.68 0.84 -2.00
N VAL A 45 16.56 -0.06 -2.99
CA VAL A 45 15.31 -0.79 -3.27
C VAL A 45 14.95 -1.71 -2.10
N GLU A 46 15.95 -2.26 -1.43
CA GLU A 46 15.78 -3.10 -0.23
C GLU A 46 15.15 -2.29 0.92
N GLU A 47 15.66 -1.07 1.16
CA GLU A 47 15.07 -0.15 2.14
C GLU A 47 13.64 0.24 1.76
N MET A 48 13.37 0.45 0.47
CA MET A 48 12.04 0.70 -0.06
C MET A 48 11.10 -0.49 0.15
N GLY A 49 11.60 -1.71 0.04
CA GLY A 49 10.85 -2.94 0.32
C GLY A 49 10.34 -3.02 1.76
N GLN A 50 10.90 -2.26 2.71
CA GLN A 50 10.41 -2.21 4.09
C GLN A 50 9.17 -1.31 4.28
N LEU A 51 8.77 -0.54 3.27
CA LEU A 51 7.68 0.44 3.41
C LEU A 51 6.36 -0.20 3.80
N THR A 52 5.96 -1.31 3.17
CA THR A 52 4.70 -2.00 3.49
C THR A 52 4.67 -2.43 4.95
N SER A 53 5.74 -3.04 5.43
CA SER A 53 5.88 -3.45 6.84
C SER A 53 5.85 -2.26 7.80
N ASN A 54 6.57 -1.18 7.47
CA ASN A 54 6.60 0.04 8.27
C ASN A 54 5.23 0.72 8.34
N TYR A 55 4.52 0.83 7.21
CA TYR A 55 3.18 1.39 7.17
C TYR A 55 2.19 0.55 7.97
N THR A 56 2.28 -0.78 7.88
CA THR A 56 1.45 -1.69 8.66
C THR A 56 1.65 -1.48 10.17
N LYS A 57 2.90 -1.41 10.61
CA LYS A 57 3.25 -1.15 12.01
C LYS A 57 2.72 0.20 12.48
N GLU A 58 2.89 1.23 11.67
CA GLU A 58 2.42 2.57 12.01
C GLU A 58 0.89 2.65 12.08
N ALA A 59 0.19 2.02 11.11
CA ALA A 59 -1.26 1.96 11.07
C ALA A 59 -1.84 1.19 12.26
N THR A 60 -1.29 0.04 12.61
CA THR A 60 -1.74 -0.73 13.80
C THR A 60 -1.52 0.04 15.09
N ASN A 61 -0.40 0.76 15.23
CA ASN A 61 -0.16 1.64 16.37
C ASN A 61 -1.16 2.80 16.42
N PHE A 62 -1.45 3.43 15.28
CA PHE A 62 -2.43 4.50 15.17
C PHE A 62 -3.82 4.04 15.62
N ILE A 63 -4.27 2.86 15.19
CA ILE A 63 -5.56 2.27 15.61
C ILE A 63 -5.60 2.12 17.13
N LYS A 64 -4.56 1.52 17.73
CA LYS A 64 -4.48 1.30 19.18
C LYS A 64 -4.52 2.60 19.97
N GLN A 65 -3.83 3.63 19.51
CA GLN A 65 -3.75 4.94 20.17
C GLN A 65 -5.06 5.75 20.05
N ASN A 66 -5.87 5.48 19.03
CA ASN A 66 -7.08 6.25 18.73
C ASN A 66 -8.38 5.46 18.98
N LYS A 67 -8.32 4.28 19.59
CA LYS A 67 -9.46 3.37 19.78
C LYS A 67 -10.65 3.93 20.54
N THR A 68 -10.48 4.99 21.32
CA THR A 68 -11.54 5.61 22.15
C THR A 68 -12.26 6.77 21.46
N LYS A 69 -11.90 7.11 20.24
CA LYS A 69 -12.51 8.20 19.48
C LYS A 69 -12.69 7.83 18.01
N PRO A 70 -13.63 8.45 17.29
CA PRO A 70 -13.73 8.25 15.84
C PRO A 70 -12.44 8.63 15.14
N PHE A 71 -12.03 7.84 14.13
CA PHE A 71 -10.88 8.14 13.29
C PHE A 71 -11.14 7.78 11.81
N PHE A 72 -10.41 8.43 10.94
CA PHE A 72 -10.27 8.07 9.54
C PHE A 72 -8.80 7.74 9.27
N LEU A 73 -8.54 6.52 8.85
CA LEU A 73 -7.21 6.05 8.47
C LEU A 73 -7.14 5.84 6.96
N TYR A 74 -6.33 6.62 6.27
CA TYR A 74 -6.00 6.43 4.86
C TYR A 74 -4.62 5.79 4.74
N LEU A 75 -4.61 4.46 4.55
CA LEU A 75 -3.39 3.66 4.41
C LEU A 75 -3.06 3.47 2.93
N SER A 76 -2.30 4.40 2.37
CA SER A 76 -1.89 4.39 0.96
C SER A 76 -0.54 3.68 0.80
N HIS A 77 -0.58 2.39 0.49
CA HIS A 77 0.63 1.63 0.20
C HIS A 77 1.28 2.12 -1.11
N ASN A 78 2.62 2.16 -1.12
CA ASN A 78 3.39 2.45 -2.33
C ASN A 78 3.44 1.26 -3.27
N MET A 79 3.41 0.05 -2.72
CA MET A 79 3.39 -1.19 -3.49
C MET A 79 1.97 -1.51 -3.98
N PRO A 80 1.84 -2.15 -5.14
CA PRO A 80 2.86 -2.72 -6.02
C PRO A 80 3.38 -1.79 -7.11
N HIS A 81 3.44 -0.46 -6.92
CA HIS A 81 4.03 0.46 -7.89
C HIS A 81 5.55 0.23 -8.03
N VAL A 82 6.06 0.23 -9.26
CA VAL A 82 7.49 0.08 -9.54
C VAL A 82 8.33 1.29 -9.06
N PRO A 83 9.59 1.06 -8.64
CA PRO A 83 10.25 -0.22 -8.43
C PRO A 83 9.62 -0.98 -7.26
N ILE A 84 9.37 -2.27 -7.45
CA ILE A 84 8.76 -3.10 -6.40
C ILE A 84 9.82 -3.66 -5.46
N GLY A 85 9.43 -3.89 -4.22
CA GLY A 85 10.26 -4.53 -3.21
C GLY A 85 9.40 -5.04 -2.07
N ALA A 86 9.77 -6.19 -1.53
CA ALA A 86 9.16 -6.79 -0.36
C ALA A 86 10.13 -6.80 0.81
N SER A 87 9.60 -6.78 2.02
CA SER A 87 10.42 -6.90 3.22
C SER A 87 11.09 -8.27 3.29
N GLU A 88 12.13 -8.36 4.10
CA GLU A 88 12.91 -9.59 4.30
C GLU A 88 12.05 -10.80 4.68
N LYS A 89 10.95 -10.55 5.38
CA LYS A 89 9.98 -11.58 5.76
C LYS A 89 9.30 -12.23 4.56
N PHE A 90 9.10 -11.52 3.47
CA PHE A 90 8.34 -11.97 2.29
C PHE A 90 9.23 -12.22 1.07
N ARG A 91 10.34 -11.52 0.94
CA ARG A 91 11.23 -11.60 -0.23
C ARG A 91 11.72 -13.02 -0.51
N GLY A 92 11.52 -13.46 -1.75
CA GLY A 92 11.96 -14.77 -2.25
C GLY A 92 11.15 -15.95 -1.75
N LYS A 93 9.90 -15.75 -1.33
CA LYS A 93 9.04 -16.81 -0.78
C LYS A 93 7.87 -17.21 -1.66
N SER A 94 7.36 -16.27 -2.44
CA SER A 94 6.23 -16.52 -3.31
C SER A 94 6.66 -17.25 -4.58
N GLU A 95 5.84 -18.22 -5.03
CA GLU A 95 6.00 -18.84 -6.35
C GLU A 95 5.78 -17.83 -7.50
N GLY A 96 5.07 -16.73 -7.24
CA GLY A 96 4.87 -15.61 -8.17
C GLY A 96 6.05 -14.65 -8.26
N GLY A 97 7.24 -15.03 -7.77
CA GLY A 97 8.43 -14.18 -7.78
C GLY A 97 8.26 -12.92 -6.93
N LEU A 98 9.05 -11.88 -7.23
CA LEU A 98 9.05 -10.64 -6.45
C LEU A 98 7.68 -9.93 -6.45
N TYR A 99 6.93 -10.00 -7.54
CA TYR A 99 5.57 -9.45 -7.58
C TYR A 99 4.65 -10.20 -6.62
N GLY A 100 4.72 -11.52 -6.61
CA GLY A 100 4.00 -12.37 -5.66
C GLY A 100 4.37 -12.05 -4.20
N ASP A 101 5.66 -11.90 -3.89
CA ASP A 101 6.14 -11.51 -2.55
C ASP A 101 5.49 -10.20 -2.08
N VAL A 102 5.40 -9.21 -2.97
CA VAL A 102 4.78 -7.90 -2.69
C VAL A 102 3.27 -8.02 -2.44
N ILE A 103 2.57 -8.81 -3.25
CA ILE A 103 1.12 -9.02 -3.08
C ILE A 103 0.82 -9.77 -1.77
N GLU A 104 1.60 -10.80 -1.45
CA GLU A 104 1.46 -11.54 -0.19
C GLU A 104 1.75 -10.64 1.03
N GLU A 105 2.70 -9.70 0.91
CA GLU A 105 2.95 -8.73 1.98
C GLU A 105 1.82 -7.71 2.14
N LEU A 106 1.18 -7.29 1.05
CA LEU A 106 -0.01 -6.43 1.12
C LEU A 106 -1.20 -7.15 1.76
N ASP A 107 -1.42 -8.42 1.42
CA ASP A 107 -2.45 -9.24 2.05
C ASP A 107 -2.18 -9.43 3.55
N TRP A 108 -0.94 -9.74 3.93
CA TRP A 108 -0.53 -9.80 5.33
C TRP A 108 -0.78 -8.47 6.06
N SER A 109 -0.49 -7.34 5.41
CA SER A 109 -0.74 -6.01 5.98
C SER A 109 -2.22 -5.81 6.30
N MET A 110 -3.09 -6.16 5.36
CA MET A 110 -4.54 -6.12 5.58
C MET A 110 -4.96 -7.04 6.72
N GLY A 111 -4.45 -8.28 6.76
CA GLY A 111 -4.70 -9.21 7.85
C GLY A 111 -4.28 -8.66 9.21
N ALA A 112 -3.14 -7.95 9.28
CA ALA A 112 -2.67 -7.32 10.52
C ALA A 112 -3.59 -6.18 10.99
N ILE A 113 -4.10 -5.38 10.05
CA ILE A 113 -5.08 -4.31 10.35
C ILE A 113 -6.39 -4.91 10.90
N LEU A 114 -6.96 -5.89 10.20
CA LEU A 114 -8.19 -6.55 10.62
C LEU A 114 -8.05 -7.22 11.98
N LYS A 115 -6.93 -7.90 12.22
CA LYS A 115 -6.60 -8.48 13.50
C LYS A 115 -6.55 -7.43 14.61
N THR A 116 -5.91 -6.29 14.35
CA THR A 116 -5.82 -5.19 15.32
C THR A 116 -7.19 -4.62 15.65
N LEU A 117 -8.05 -4.38 14.64
CA LEU A 117 -9.41 -3.90 14.85
C LEU A 117 -10.22 -4.88 15.72
N LYS A 118 -10.07 -6.18 15.50
CA LYS A 118 -10.71 -7.22 16.31
C LYS A 118 -10.20 -7.23 17.74
N GLU A 119 -8.90 -7.23 17.96
CA GLU A 119 -8.27 -7.25 19.28
C GLU A 119 -8.63 -6.02 20.13
N GLU A 120 -8.83 -4.87 19.47
CA GLU A 120 -9.23 -3.62 20.14
C GLU A 120 -10.77 -3.43 20.23
N GLY A 121 -11.56 -4.42 19.77
CA GLY A 121 -13.02 -4.39 19.86
C GLY A 121 -13.68 -3.40 18.90
N LEU A 122 -13.05 -3.07 17.80
CA LEU A 122 -13.49 -2.03 16.84
C LEU A 122 -14.17 -2.59 15.58
N GLU A 123 -14.16 -3.92 15.36
CA GLU A 123 -14.65 -4.56 14.13
C GLU A 123 -16.08 -4.16 13.73
N GLU A 124 -16.99 -4.12 14.71
CA GLU A 124 -18.42 -3.84 14.46
C GLU A 124 -18.69 -2.37 14.17
N ASN A 125 -17.75 -1.50 14.51
CA ASN A 125 -17.88 -0.05 14.33
C ASN A 125 -16.87 0.54 13.37
N THR A 126 -16.26 -0.29 12.52
CA THR A 126 -15.28 0.15 11.51
C THR A 126 -15.64 -0.40 10.14
N LEU A 127 -15.84 0.50 9.17
CA LEU A 127 -15.87 0.16 7.75
C LEU A 127 -14.44 0.08 7.23
N VAL A 128 -14.04 -1.08 6.73
CA VAL A 128 -12.75 -1.29 6.08
C VAL A 128 -12.96 -1.40 4.57
N ILE A 129 -12.20 -0.62 3.80
CA ILE A 129 -12.24 -0.63 2.34
C ILE A 129 -10.83 -0.91 1.83
N PHE A 130 -10.66 -1.97 1.06
CA PHE A 130 -9.45 -2.28 0.31
C PHE A 130 -9.69 -2.06 -1.17
N VAL A 131 -8.90 -1.21 -1.81
CA VAL A 131 -9.10 -0.81 -3.20
C VAL A 131 -7.76 -0.44 -3.84
N SER A 132 -7.62 -0.65 -5.14
CA SER A 132 -6.51 -0.09 -5.93
C SER A 132 -6.89 1.28 -6.49
N ASP A 133 -5.91 2.12 -6.77
CA ASP A 133 -6.10 3.46 -7.35
C ASP A 133 -6.31 3.43 -8.87
N ASN A 134 -5.77 2.43 -9.56
CA ASN A 134 -5.90 2.22 -11.00
C ASN A 134 -5.64 0.76 -11.40
N GLY A 135 -5.95 0.44 -12.65
CA GLY A 135 -5.63 -0.84 -13.24
C GLY A 135 -4.13 -1.11 -13.34
N PRO A 136 -3.73 -2.34 -13.67
CA PRO A 136 -2.31 -2.73 -13.72
C PRO A 136 -1.56 -2.03 -14.84
N TRP A 137 -0.27 -1.79 -14.61
CA TRP A 137 0.63 -1.34 -15.66
C TRP A 137 1.27 -2.56 -16.32
N ILE A 138 0.94 -2.83 -17.59
CA ILE A 138 1.30 -4.06 -18.30
C ILE A 138 2.20 -3.81 -19.53
N GLU A 139 2.96 -2.71 -19.55
CA GLU A 139 3.92 -2.45 -20.64
C GLU A 139 5.14 -3.39 -20.54
N GLU A 140 5.61 -3.93 -21.69
CA GLU A 140 6.76 -4.86 -21.76
C GLU A 140 8.01 -4.34 -21.04
N LYS A 141 8.27 -3.03 -21.09
CA LYS A 141 9.43 -2.41 -20.44
C LYS A 141 9.45 -2.54 -18.91
N ILE A 142 8.36 -2.97 -18.31
CA ILE A 142 8.26 -3.13 -16.86
C ILE A 142 8.58 -4.57 -16.44
N GLY A 143 8.66 -5.50 -17.39
CA GLY A 143 8.87 -6.92 -17.13
C GLY A 143 7.73 -7.53 -16.29
N ASP A 144 8.08 -8.44 -15.40
CA ASP A 144 7.13 -9.21 -14.58
C ASP A 144 6.57 -8.44 -13.35
N HIS A 145 6.63 -7.11 -13.37
CA HIS A 145 6.19 -6.27 -12.26
C HIS A 145 4.73 -5.82 -12.36
N GLY A 146 4.02 -6.22 -13.40
CA GLY A 146 2.63 -5.87 -13.63
C GLY A 146 1.69 -7.00 -13.24
N GLY A 147 0.51 -6.65 -12.78
CA GLY A 147 -0.60 -7.56 -12.62
C GLY A 147 -1.26 -7.88 -13.97
N SER A 148 -2.51 -8.33 -13.92
CA SER A 148 -3.31 -8.60 -15.11
C SER A 148 -4.66 -7.89 -15.02
N ALA A 149 -5.07 -7.26 -16.11
CA ALA A 149 -6.41 -6.73 -16.26
C ALA A 149 -7.38 -7.76 -16.87
N TYR A 150 -6.90 -8.92 -17.30
CA TYR A 150 -7.73 -9.92 -17.97
C TYR A 150 -8.97 -10.30 -17.13
N PRO A 151 -10.16 -10.41 -17.73
CA PRO A 151 -10.47 -10.33 -19.17
C PRO A 151 -10.80 -8.90 -19.68
N LEU A 152 -10.51 -7.86 -18.90
CA LEU A 152 -10.83 -6.48 -19.25
C LEU A 152 -9.84 -5.92 -20.28
N LYS A 153 -10.33 -5.09 -21.19
CA LYS A 153 -9.50 -4.41 -22.19
C LYS A 153 -8.76 -3.22 -21.56
N GLY A 154 -7.50 -3.05 -21.93
CA GLY A 154 -6.68 -1.90 -21.52
C GLY A 154 -5.93 -2.11 -20.20
N SER A 155 -5.25 -1.06 -19.76
CA SER A 155 -4.38 -1.04 -18.59
C SER A 155 -4.28 0.38 -18.02
N LYS A 156 -3.46 0.56 -16.98
CA LYS A 156 -3.13 1.87 -16.40
C LYS A 156 -2.90 2.94 -17.48
N ALA A 157 -3.38 4.15 -17.23
CA ALA A 157 -3.36 5.31 -18.12
C ALA A 157 -4.25 5.22 -19.36
N GLN A 158 -5.09 4.19 -19.49
CA GLN A 158 -6.10 4.06 -20.54
C GLN A 158 -7.50 4.16 -19.94
N THR A 159 -8.46 4.66 -20.76
CA THR A 159 -9.85 4.85 -20.33
C THR A 159 -10.72 3.60 -20.47
N TRP A 160 -10.14 2.48 -20.92
CA TRP A 160 -10.81 1.18 -20.96
C TRP A 160 -10.99 0.59 -19.55
N ASP A 161 -11.89 -0.36 -19.43
CA ASP A 161 -12.19 -1.03 -18.15
C ASP A 161 -10.95 -1.52 -17.42
N GLY A 162 -9.98 -2.11 -18.12
CA GLY A 162 -8.73 -2.59 -17.54
C GLY A 162 -7.85 -1.48 -16.92
N GLY A 163 -8.09 -0.21 -17.29
CA GLY A 163 -7.38 0.92 -16.69
C GLY A 163 -8.09 1.54 -15.49
N VAL A 164 -9.42 1.43 -15.41
CA VAL A 164 -10.24 2.14 -14.42
C VAL A 164 -11.04 1.23 -13.48
N ARG A 165 -11.38 0.00 -13.89
CA ARG A 165 -12.01 -0.99 -13.01
C ARG A 165 -10.97 -1.66 -12.15
N VAL A 166 -11.09 -1.50 -10.86
CA VAL A 166 -10.15 -2.01 -9.87
C VAL A 166 -10.84 -2.96 -8.89
N PRO A 167 -10.10 -3.90 -8.28
CA PRO A 167 -10.62 -4.67 -7.16
C PRO A 167 -11.05 -3.73 -6.02
N CYS A 168 -12.22 -4.00 -5.45
CA CYS A 168 -12.69 -3.32 -4.25
C CYS A 168 -13.32 -4.34 -3.32
N ILE A 169 -12.80 -4.44 -2.10
CA ILE A 169 -13.30 -5.30 -1.04
C ILE A 169 -13.72 -4.42 0.12
N MET A 170 -14.93 -4.62 0.62
CA MET A 170 -15.44 -3.88 1.77
C MET A 170 -15.88 -4.85 2.86
N GLN A 171 -15.50 -4.54 4.08
CA GLN A 171 -15.92 -5.28 5.27
C GLN A 171 -16.46 -4.33 6.31
N TRP A 172 -17.64 -4.64 6.83
CA TRP A 172 -18.21 -4.02 8.02
C TRP A 172 -19.01 -5.08 8.75
N LYS A 173 -18.43 -5.63 9.79
CA LYS A 173 -19.01 -6.75 10.53
C LYS A 173 -20.41 -6.42 11.07
N GLY A 174 -21.36 -7.31 10.74
CA GLY A 174 -22.76 -7.14 11.11
C GLY A 174 -23.56 -6.07 10.35
N LYS A 175 -22.95 -5.39 9.36
CA LYS A 175 -23.61 -4.38 8.53
C LYS A 175 -23.59 -4.74 7.04
N ILE A 176 -22.46 -5.19 6.51
CA ILE A 176 -22.35 -5.71 5.14
C ILE A 176 -22.50 -7.21 5.21
N LYS A 177 -23.42 -7.77 4.40
CA LYS A 177 -23.60 -9.22 4.27
C LYS A 177 -22.46 -9.80 3.43
N GLU A 178 -22.03 -11.02 3.78
CA GLU A 178 -21.10 -11.84 3.00
C GLU A 178 -21.76 -12.33 1.71
#